data_6ece04dd4fd28c566eae565d9304a40a
#
_entry.id   6ece04dd4fd28c566eae565d9304a40a
#
_cell.length_a   1.000
_cell.length_b   1.000
_cell.length_c   1.000
_cell.angle_alpha   90.00
_cell.angle_beta   90.00
_cell.angle_gamma   90.00
#
_symmetry.space_group_name_H-M   'P 1'
#
loop_
_entity.id
_entity.type
_entity.pdbx_description
1 polymer ?
#
loop_
_entity_poly.entity_id
_entity_poly.type
_entity_poly.pdbx_seq_one_letter_code
_entity_poly.pdbx_strand_id
1 'polypeptide(L)'
;MQEYAEEAVALQLPVLQKALESQSKVKNKSIWKGHENVIEAAMKQSDRWKNLADEGLTDKEIRASFDKKVPMKVFAWNAKREKDTVMTPYDSILYHRQMLQTAFMVMDPITGEVKAWVGGINFKTYKFDHANLNTKRQVGSTIKPLLYTEAIEERGFTAETEVIDEQQNFGANRLVPATTKSCTGRTMTLASALAWSRNCAAAYIMKQVGPEQFADFLSRINIPTKVEPHPSIALGSCDLSLFEMMWGYSIFAGRGFSTKPFFITRIEDRNGNIIKQFDYSANRKE
;
A
#
# COMPACT_ATOMS: atom_id res chain seq x y z
N MET A 1 -21.78 -0.22 3.88
CA MET A 1 -20.47 0.19 3.33
C MET A 1 -19.49 -0.95 3.26
N GLN A 2 -19.32 -1.72 4.35
CA GLN A 2 -18.40 -2.88 4.36
C GLN A 2 -18.70 -3.84 3.20
N GLU A 3 -19.94 -4.27 3.03
CA GLU A 3 -20.37 -5.15 1.96
C GLU A 3 -20.03 -4.61 0.56
N TYR A 4 -20.30 -3.32 0.32
CA TYR A 4 -19.94 -2.67 -0.95
C TYR A 4 -18.44 -2.64 -1.21
N ALA A 5 -17.63 -2.44 -0.17
CA ALA A 5 -16.17 -2.47 -0.29
C ALA A 5 -15.67 -3.88 -0.66
N GLU A 6 -16.20 -4.90 0.00
CA GLU A 6 -15.88 -6.31 -0.29
C GLU A 6 -16.35 -6.72 -1.69
N GLU A 7 -17.54 -6.28 -2.10
CA GLU A 7 -18.09 -6.51 -3.44
C GLU A 7 -17.23 -5.83 -4.52
N ALA A 8 -16.83 -4.57 -4.31
CA ALA A 8 -15.96 -3.86 -5.25
C ALA A 8 -14.61 -4.58 -5.44
N VAL A 9 -14.01 -5.06 -4.35
CA VAL A 9 -12.79 -5.89 -4.41
C VAL A 9 -13.05 -7.19 -5.17
N ALA A 10 -14.17 -7.85 -4.89
CA ALA A 10 -14.55 -9.11 -5.53
C ALA A 10 -14.81 -8.99 -7.03
N LEU A 11 -15.30 -7.83 -7.49
CA LEU A 11 -15.53 -7.54 -8.90
C LEU A 11 -14.25 -7.15 -9.63
N GLN A 12 -13.43 -6.27 -9.03
CA GLN A 12 -12.30 -5.67 -9.73
C GLN A 12 -11.04 -6.56 -9.73
N LEU A 13 -10.73 -7.22 -8.62
CA LEU A 13 -9.48 -7.99 -8.51
C LEU A 13 -9.36 -9.14 -9.52
N PRO A 14 -10.43 -9.90 -9.85
CA PRO A 14 -10.34 -10.92 -10.89
C PRO A 14 -9.95 -10.38 -12.27
N VAL A 15 -10.39 -9.16 -12.59
CA VAL A 15 -10.04 -8.49 -13.86
C VAL A 15 -8.55 -8.16 -13.88
N LEU A 16 -8.05 -7.57 -12.80
CA LEU A 16 -6.62 -7.25 -12.65
C LEU A 16 -5.75 -8.51 -12.59
N GLN A 17 -6.23 -9.57 -11.92
CA GLN A 17 -5.53 -10.85 -11.87
C GLN A 17 -5.34 -11.45 -13.27
N LYS A 18 -6.39 -11.45 -14.12
CA LYS A 18 -6.30 -11.90 -15.51
C LYS A 18 -5.30 -11.07 -16.32
N ALA A 19 -5.31 -9.75 -16.13
CA ALA A 19 -4.37 -8.85 -16.78
C ALA A 19 -2.92 -9.16 -16.38
N LEU A 20 -2.67 -9.40 -15.09
CA LEU A 20 -1.36 -9.83 -14.59
C LEU A 20 -0.93 -11.16 -15.22
N GLU A 21 -1.81 -12.17 -15.18
CA GLU A 21 -1.54 -13.51 -15.72
C GLU A 21 -1.30 -13.50 -17.24
N SER A 22 -1.81 -12.50 -17.95
CA SER A 22 -1.57 -12.33 -19.38
C SER A 22 -0.15 -11.89 -19.73
N GLN A 23 0.59 -11.32 -18.78
CA GLN A 23 1.95 -10.83 -19.02
C GLN A 23 2.92 -12.00 -19.26
N SER A 24 3.81 -11.85 -20.25
CA SER A 24 4.75 -12.90 -20.65
C SER A 24 5.66 -13.38 -19.51
N LYS A 25 6.14 -12.46 -18.66
CA LYS A 25 6.96 -12.81 -17.49
C LYS A 25 6.24 -13.70 -16.48
N VAL A 26 4.93 -13.48 -16.30
CA VAL A 26 4.09 -14.29 -15.40
C VAL A 26 3.82 -15.65 -16.02
N LYS A 27 3.39 -15.69 -17.30
CA LYS A 27 3.16 -16.94 -18.04
C LYS A 27 4.37 -17.85 -18.03
N ASN A 28 5.57 -17.30 -18.22
CA ASN A 28 6.82 -18.05 -18.26
C ASN A 28 7.45 -18.27 -16.88
N LYS A 29 6.76 -17.88 -15.79
CA LYS A 29 7.26 -17.92 -14.40
C LYS A 29 8.60 -17.18 -14.19
N SER A 30 9.01 -16.32 -15.15
CA SER A 30 10.30 -15.62 -15.10
C SER A 30 10.33 -14.47 -14.08
N ILE A 31 9.20 -14.10 -13.51
CA ILE A 31 9.13 -13.16 -12.38
C ILE A 31 9.82 -13.71 -11.11
N TRP A 32 9.98 -15.02 -11.02
CA TRP A 32 10.64 -15.67 -9.87
C TRP A 32 12.14 -15.83 -10.05
N LYS A 33 12.67 -15.58 -11.26
CA LYS A 33 14.09 -15.65 -11.54
C LYS A 33 14.86 -14.60 -10.72
N GLY A 34 15.79 -15.05 -9.88
CA GLY A 34 16.50 -14.18 -8.93
C GLY A 34 15.76 -13.94 -7.61
N HIS A 35 14.59 -14.56 -7.42
CA HIS A 35 13.78 -14.48 -6.20
C HIS A 35 13.45 -15.87 -5.62
N GLU A 36 14.29 -16.86 -5.93
CA GLU A 36 14.13 -18.26 -5.49
C GLU A 36 14.13 -18.39 -3.96
N ASN A 37 14.86 -17.52 -3.28
CA ASN A 37 14.90 -17.43 -1.82
C ASN A 37 13.52 -17.13 -1.21
N VAL A 38 12.68 -16.35 -1.89
CA VAL A 38 11.31 -16.04 -1.43
C VAL A 38 10.44 -17.30 -1.45
N ILE A 39 10.59 -18.11 -2.52
CA ILE A 39 9.85 -19.37 -2.66
C ILE A 39 10.36 -20.41 -1.66
N GLU A 40 11.66 -20.49 -1.50
CA GLU A 40 12.24 -21.40 -0.50
C GLU A 40 11.80 -21.06 0.93
N ALA A 41 11.81 -19.79 1.29
CA ALA A 41 11.30 -19.35 2.58
C ALA A 41 9.82 -19.73 2.76
N ALA A 42 8.99 -19.58 1.72
CA ALA A 42 7.59 -19.97 1.75
C ALA A 42 7.41 -21.49 1.89
N MET A 43 8.26 -22.31 1.23
CA MET A 43 8.28 -23.75 1.42
C MET A 43 8.56 -24.13 2.87
N LYS A 44 9.62 -23.59 3.46
CA LYS A 44 10.03 -23.85 4.85
C LYS A 44 9.01 -23.39 5.89
N GLN A 45 8.23 -22.34 5.59
CA GLN A 45 7.17 -21.83 6.45
C GLN A 45 5.85 -22.64 6.33
N SER A 46 5.71 -23.48 5.30
CA SER A 46 4.48 -24.24 5.06
C SER A 46 4.29 -25.36 6.12
N ASP A 47 3.03 -25.66 6.41
CA ASP A 47 2.68 -26.75 7.33
C ASP A 47 3.21 -28.10 6.80
N ARG A 48 3.21 -28.28 5.46
CA ARG A 48 3.79 -29.48 4.83
C ARG A 48 5.27 -29.67 5.23
N TRP A 49 6.06 -28.60 5.17
CA TRP A 49 7.49 -28.68 5.54
C TRP A 49 7.65 -29.05 7.01
N LYS A 50 6.92 -28.35 7.88
CA LYS A 50 6.99 -28.55 9.32
C LYS A 50 6.58 -29.95 9.72
N ASN A 51 5.44 -30.44 9.21
CA ASN A 51 4.97 -31.78 9.52
C ASN A 51 5.96 -32.87 9.08
N LEU A 52 6.50 -32.76 7.87
CA LEU A 52 7.48 -33.75 7.38
C LEU A 52 8.82 -33.68 8.15
N ALA A 53 9.23 -32.51 8.61
CA ALA A 53 10.40 -32.34 9.48
C ALA A 53 10.16 -32.98 10.87
N ASP A 54 8.97 -32.80 11.41
CA ASP A 54 8.55 -33.41 12.69
C ASP A 54 8.47 -34.95 12.56
N GLU A 55 8.16 -35.48 11.38
CA GLU A 55 8.21 -36.91 11.04
C GLU A 55 9.65 -37.44 10.86
N GLY A 56 10.65 -36.54 10.94
CA GLY A 56 12.09 -36.92 10.88
C GLY A 56 12.69 -37.03 9.47
N LEU A 57 12.00 -36.50 8.43
CA LEU A 57 12.53 -36.46 7.08
C LEU A 57 13.65 -35.41 6.95
N THR A 58 14.64 -35.73 6.12
CA THR A 58 15.71 -34.78 5.79
C THR A 58 15.22 -33.66 4.88
N ASP A 59 15.85 -32.48 4.90
CA ASP A 59 15.58 -31.36 4.01
C ASP A 59 15.50 -31.76 2.53
N LYS A 60 16.35 -32.70 2.11
CA LYS A 60 16.38 -33.22 0.74
C LYS A 60 15.10 -33.99 0.40
N GLU A 61 14.67 -34.88 1.29
CA GLU A 61 13.41 -35.66 1.12
C GLU A 61 12.19 -34.77 1.14
N ILE A 62 12.17 -33.79 2.07
CA ILE A 62 11.10 -32.81 2.16
C ILE A 62 11.01 -32.02 0.84
N ARG A 63 12.12 -31.49 0.32
CA ARG A 63 12.15 -30.80 -0.98
C ARG A 63 11.61 -31.67 -2.11
N ALA A 64 12.07 -32.91 -2.21
CA ALA A 64 11.59 -33.85 -3.24
C ALA A 64 10.07 -34.10 -3.15
N SER A 65 9.48 -33.95 -1.97
CA SER A 65 8.03 -34.07 -1.79
C SER A 65 7.24 -32.90 -2.43
N PHE A 66 7.86 -31.73 -2.60
CA PHE A 66 7.23 -30.58 -3.23
C PHE A 66 7.09 -30.69 -4.74
N ASP A 67 7.80 -31.61 -5.37
CA ASP A 67 7.73 -31.88 -6.83
C ASP A 67 6.68 -32.94 -7.20
N LYS A 68 6.08 -33.61 -6.20
CA LYS A 68 5.06 -34.63 -6.42
C LYS A 68 3.67 -33.99 -6.49
N LYS A 69 2.93 -34.27 -7.57
CA LYS A 69 1.54 -33.81 -7.71
C LYS A 69 0.65 -34.46 -6.66
N VAL A 70 -0.17 -33.67 -6.00
CA VAL A 70 -1.15 -34.11 -5.00
C VAL A 70 -2.48 -33.39 -5.22
N PRO A 71 -3.63 -34.04 -4.89
CA PRO A 71 -4.90 -33.35 -4.83
C PRO A 71 -4.88 -32.28 -3.73
N MET A 72 -5.39 -31.09 -4.05
CA MET A 72 -5.46 -29.99 -3.10
C MET A 72 -6.56 -28.99 -3.45
N LYS A 73 -6.94 -28.19 -2.47
CA LYS A 73 -7.81 -27.03 -2.66
C LYS A 73 -6.96 -25.77 -2.71
N VAL A 74 -7.23 -24.92 -3.68
CA VAL A 74 -6.58 -23.60 -3.82
C VAL A 74 -7.63 -22.52 -3.93
N PHE A 75 -7.26 -21.29 -3.58
CA PHE A 75 -8.12 -20.13 -3.78
C PHE A 75 -8.51 -19.98 -5.25
N ALA A 76 -9.75 -19.58 -5.51
CA ALA A 76 -10.24 -19.25 -6.85
C ALA A 76 -11.23 -18.09 -6.79
N TRP A 77 -11.30 -17.30 -7.85
CA TRP A 77 -12.28 -16.23 -8.03
C TRP A 77 -13.63 -16.78 -8.49
N ASN A 78 -14.26 -17.61 -7.66
CA ASN A 78 -15.62 -18.15 -7.84
C ASN A 78 -16.44 -17.94 -6.57
N ALA A 79 -17.72 -18.29 -6.58
CA ALA A 79 -18.61 -18.10 -5.43
C ALA A 79 -18.12 -18.82 -4.15
N LYS A 80 -17.47 -19.98 -4.30
CA LYS A 80 -16.91 -20.75 -3.17
C LYS A 80 -15.54 -20.23 -2.70
N ARG A 81 -14.90 -19.33 -3.46
CA ARG A 81 -13.54 -18.86 -3.22
C ARG A 81 -12.48 -19.97 -3.15
N GLU A 82 -12.80 -21.14 -3.69
CA GLU A 82 -11.89 -22.28 -3.74
C GLU A 82 -12.17 -23.17 -4.96
N LYS A 83 -11.17 -23.92 -5.39
CA LYS A 83 -11.31 -24.97 -6.40
C LYS A 83 -10.45 -26.17 -6.04
N ASP A 84 -10.94 -27.37 -6.36
CA ASP A 84 -10.16 -28.60 -6.31
C ASP A 84 -9.23 -28.67 -7.53
N THR A 85 -8.00 -29.12 -7.31
CA THR A 85 -6.98 -29.22 -8.37
C THR A 85 -5.96 -30.29 -8.01
N VAL A 86 -5.19 -30.72 -9.01
CA VAL A 86 -4.03 -31.61 -8.82
C VAL A 86 -2.80 -30.89 -9.32
N MET A 87 -1.93 -30.48 -8.42
CA MET A 87 -0.68 -29.77 -8.73
C MET A 87 0.42 -30.14 -7.72
N THR A 88 1.65 -29.73 -8.00
CA THR A 88 2.73 -29.89 -7.04
C THR A 88 2.58 -28.87 -5.91
N PRO A 89 2.99 -29.19 -4.67
CA PRO A 89 3.05 -28.20 -3.58
C PRO A 89 3.90 -26.97 -3.95
N TYR A 90 4.97 -27.15 -4.71
CA TYR A 90 5.77 -26.06 -5.25
C TYR A 90 4.93 -25.12 -6.15
N ASP A 91 4.21 -25.67 -7.12
CA ASP A 91 3.34 -24.87 -8.00
C ASP A 91 2.21 -24.18 -7.22
N SER A 92 1.71 -24.79 -6.15
CA SER A 92 0.69 -24.15 -5.32
C SER A 92 1.24 -22.91 -4.58
N ILE A 93 2.49 -22.96 -4.12
CA ILE A 93 3.15 -21.80 -3.53
C ILE A 93 3.27 -20.67 -4.57
N LEU A 94 3.76 -20.98 -5.77
CA LEU A 94 3.83 -20.00 -6.86
C LEU A 94 2.46 -19.41 -7.16
N TYR A 95 1.44 -20.26 -7.28
CA TYR A 95 0.06 -19.84 -7.53
C TYR A 95 -0.44 -18.84 -6.48
N HIS A 96 -0.30 -19.17 -5.19
CA HIS A 96 -0.74 -18.29 -4.11
C HIS A 96 0.08 -17.01 -4.00
N ARG A 97 1.39 -17.06 -4.28
CA ARG A 97 2.27 -15.89 -4.29
C ARG A 97 2.03 -14.94 -5.45
N GLN A 98 1.39 -15.40 -6.53
CA GLN A 98 1.00 -14.58 -7.67
C GLN A 98 -0.39 -13.97 -7.52
N MET A 99 -1.17 -14.34 -6.51
CA MET A 99 -2.46 -13.71 -6.26
C MET A 99 -2.30 -12.27 -5.83
N LEU A 100 -2.90 -11.37 -6.60
CA LEU A 100 -2.96 -9.95 -6.24
C LEU A 100 -3.68 -9.80 -4.89
N GLN A 101 -3.08 -9.03 -4.02
CA GLN A 101 -3.66 -8.63 -2.75
C GLN A 101 -4.08 -7.17 -2.82
N THR A 102 -5.00 -6.78 -1.96
CA THR A 102 -5.44 -5.40 -1.85
C THR A 102 -5.76 -5.05 -0.41
N ALA A 103 -5.78 -3.75 -0.13
CA ALA A 103 -6.38 -3.18 1.05
C ALA A 103 -7.33 -2.08 0.62
N PHE A 104 -8.44 -1.93 1.35
CA PHE A 104 -9.40 -0.87 1.10
C PHE A 104 -9.96 -0.38 2.44
N MET A 105 -10.02 0.93 2.61
CA MET A 105 -10.53 1.57 3.83
C MET A 105 -11.41 2.75 3.48
N VAL A 106 -12.51 2.90 4.20
CA VAL A 106 -13.40 4.08 4.14
C VAL A 106 -13.47 4.69 5.53
N MET A 107 -13.33 6.00 5.60
CA MET A 107 -13.36 6.77 6.84
C MET A 107 -14.23 8.00 6.66
N ASP A 108 -14.96 8.37 7.70
CA ASP A 108 -15.55 9.69 7.82
C ASP A 108 -14.44 10.71 8.13
N PRO A 109 -14.19 11.71 7.25
CA PRO A 109 -13.07 12.63 7.44
C PRO A 109 -13.27 13.64 8.57
N ILE A 110 -14.50 13.79 9.07
CA ILE A 110 -14.82 14.72 10.14
C ILE A 110 -14.71 14.06 11.50
N THR A 111 -15.27 12.84 11.64
CA THR A 111 -15.26 12.11 12.92
C THR A 111 -14.03 11.22 13.09
N GLY A 112 -13.49 10.72 12.00
CA GLY A 112 -12.42 9.71 11.98
C GLY A 112 -12.95 8.27 12.06
N GLU A 113 -14.27 8.07 12.10
CA GLU A 113 -14.88 6.76 12.19
C GLU A 113 -14.61 5.93 10.93
N VAL A 114 -13.98 4.77 11.07
CA VAL A 114 -13.77 3.82 9.98
C VAL A 114 -15.08 3.11 9.65
N LYS A 115 -15.59 3.30 8.44
CA LYS A 115 -16.87 2.78 7.95
C LYS A 115 -16.74 1.46 7.18
N ALA A 116 -15.55 1.19 6.61
CA ALA A 116 -15.24 -0.08 5.98
C ALA A 116 -13.73 -0.37 6.09
N TRP A 117 -13.41 -1.66 6.24
CA TRP A 117 -12.05 -2.17 6.34
C TRP A 117 -11.93 -3.51 5.64
N VAL A 118 -11.21 -3.53 4.52
CA VAL A 118 -10.90 -4.75 3.76
C VAL A 118 -9.40 -4.95 3.78
N GLY A 119 -8.92 -5.88 4.60
CA GLY A 119 -7.48 -6.15 4.78
C GLY A 119 -6.89 -7.08 3.72
N GLY A 120 -7.71 -7.70 2.86
CA GLY A 120 -7.25 -8.63 1.84
C GLY A 120 -8.39 -9.22 1.03
N ILE A 121 -8.07 -10.13 0.11
CA ILE A 121 -9.04 -10.69 -0.84
C ILE A 121 -9.88 -11.84 -0.29
N ASN A 122 -9.40 -12.53 0.74
CA ASN A 122 -10.10 -13.63 1.39
C ASN A 122 -9.43 -14.00 2.72
N PHE A 123 -10.04 -13.72 3.84
CA PHE A 123 -9.46 -13.96 5.16
C PHE A 123 -9.23 -15.46 5.46
N LYS A 124 -10.04 -16.35 4.89
CA LYS A 124 -9.88 -17.81 5.10
C LYS A 124 -8.54 -18.30 4.55
N THR A 125 -8.14 -17.80 3.38
CA THR A 125 -6.91 -18.24 2.67
C THR A 125 -5.71 -17.31 2.94
N TYR A 126 -5.96 -16.00 3.00
CA TYR A 126 -4.94 -14.96 3.14
C TYR A 126 -5.23 -14.12 4.39
N LYS A 127 -4.64 -14.54 5.50
CA LYS A 127 -4.90 -13.93 6.83
C LYS A 127 -4.13 -12.63 7.07
N PHE A 128 -3.17 -12.29 6.20
CA PHE A 128 -2.40 -11.07 6.36
C PHE A 128 -3.25 -9.84 6.04
N ASP A 129 -3.34 -8.93 6.99
CA ASP A 129 -4.08 -7.68 6.83
C ASP A 129 -3.18 -6.61 6.21
N HIS A 130 -3.48 -6.24 4.96
CA HIS A 130 -2.76 -5.22 4.21
C HIS A 130 -3.17 -3.79 4.55
N ALA A 131 -4.27 -3.60 5.31
CA ALA A 131 -4.75 -2.30 5.76
C ALA A 131 -4.21 -1.88 7.13
N ASN A 132 -3.59 -2.80 7.88
CA ASN A 132 -3.13 -2.50 9.24
C ASN A 132 -2.00 -1.48 9.28
N LEU A 133 -1.85 -0.82 10.43
CA LEU A 133 -0.89 0.27 10.66
C LEU A 133 0.57 -0.13 10.38
N ASN A 134 0.92 -1.40 10.59
CA ASN A 134 2.29 -1.88 10.43
C ASN A 134 2.61 -2.36 9.01
N THR A 135 1.61 -2.47 8.14
CA THR A 135 1.80 -2.86 6.74
C THR A 135 2.11 -1.64 5.90
N LYS A 136 3.38 -1.29 5.86
CA LYS A 136 3.87 -0.13 5.12
C LYS A 136 4.25 -0.50 3.69
N ARG A 137 4.03 0.43 2.78
CA ARG A 137 4.36 0.35 1.35
C ARG A 137 4.89 1.69 0.88
N GLN A 138 5.75 1.66 -0.12
CA GLN A 138 6.17 2.86 -0.81
C GLN A 138 4.96 3.58 -1.38
N VAL A 139 4.71 4.82 -0.91
CA VAL A 139 3.49 5.56 -1.23
C VAL A 139 3.46 6.08 -2.66
N GLY A 140 4.62 6.23 -3.30
CA GLY A 140 4.71 6.72 -4.67
C GLY A 140 4.02 8.07 -4.85
N SER A 141 3.42 8.28 -6.00
CA SER A 141 2.80 9.57 -6.34
C SER A 141 1.61 9.98 -5.48
N THR A 142 1.12 9.12 -4.60
CA THR A 142 0.08 9.52 -3.64
C THR A 142 0.57 10.53 -2.61
N ILE A 143 1.89 10.71 -2.47
CA ILE A 143 2.47 11.74 -1.61
C ILE A 143 2.33 13.17 -2.20
N LYS A 144 2.20 13.29 -3.52
CA LYS A 144 2.26 14.58 -4.22
C LYS A 144 1.20 15.59 -3.76
N PRO A 145 -0.07 15.23 -3.55
CA PRO A 145 -1.05 16.18 -3.02
C PRO A 145 -0.60 16.84 -1.72
N LEU A 146 0.05 16.08 -0.82
CA LEU A 146 0.58 16.61 0.44
C LEU A 146 1.76 17.58 0.20
N LEU A 147 2.68 17.26 -0.71
CA LEU A 147 3.78 18.16 -1.09
C LEU A 147 3.26 19.46 -1.72
N TYR A 148 2.25 19.36 -2.57
CA TYR A 148 1.66 20.52 -3.22
C TYR A 148 0.90 21.40 -2.21
N THR A 149 0.29 20.82 -1.18
CA THR A 149 -0.32 21.56 -0.08
C THR A 149 0.73 22.37 0.67
N GLU A 150 1.86 21.77 1.03
CA GLU A 150 2.95 22.48 1.70
C GLU A 150 3.52 23.62 0.85
N ALA A 151 3.63 23.42 -0.47
CA ALA A 151 4.05 24.49 -1.38
C ALA A 151 3.04 25.66 -1.42
N ILE A 152 1.74 25.38 -1.36
CA ILE A 152 0.70 26.39 -1.31
C ILE A 152 0.76 27.14 0.03
N GLU A 153 0.85 26.41 1.14
CA GLU A 153 0.84 26.96 2.50
C GLU A 153 2.07 27.81 2.78
N GLU A 154 3.27 27.28 2.55
CA GLU A 154 4.54 27.89 3.00
C GLU A 154 5.22 28.75 1.93
N ARG A 155 4.91 28.54 0.65
CA ARG A 155 5.55 29.26 -0.47
C ARG A 155 4.59 30.18 -1.22
N GLY A 156 3.32 30.22 -0.80
CA GLY A 156 2.30 31.03 -1.45
C GLY A 156 1.99 30.61 -2.88
N PHE A 157 2.25 29.35 -3.24
CA PHE A 157 1.89 28.83 -4.55
C PHE A 157 0.35 28.85 -4.72
N THR A 158 -0.09 28.97 -5.94
CA THR A 158 -1.49 28.85 -6.32
C THR A 158 -1.66 27.80 -7.40
N ALA A 159 -2.89 27.42 -7.73
CA ALA A 159 -3.16 26.50 -8.83
C ALA A 159 -2.54 26.95 -10.17
N GLU A 160 -2.43 28.26 -10.37
CA GLU A 160 -1.90 28.89 -11.58
C GLU A 160 -0.39 29.15 -11.53
N THR A 161 0.27 28.91 -10.39
CA THR A 161 1.72 29.08 -10.27
C THR A 161 2.43 28.21 -11.30
N GLU A 162 3.32 28.82 -12.08
CA GLU A 162 4.12 28.11 -13.08
C GLU A 162 5.23 27.31 -12.41
N VAL A 163 5.34 26.04 -12.79
CA VAL A 163 6.39 25.11 -12.35
C VAL A 163 7.05 24.48 -13.57
N ILE A 164 8.35 24.22 -13.47
CA ILE A 164 9.10 23.62 -14.57
C ILE A 164 9.18 22.10 -14.43
N ASP A 165 8.92 21.38 -15.51
CA ASP A 165 8.98 19.92 -15.55
C ASP A 165 10.37 19.42 -15.98
N GLU A 166 11.39 19.73 -15.14
CA GLU A 166 12.78 19.38 -15.36
C GLU A 166 13.38 18.61 -14.16
N GLN A 167 14.38 17.77 -14.46
CA GLN A 167 15.17 17.09 -13.43
C GLN A 167 15.87 18.13 -12.54
N GLN A 168 15.83 17.92 -11.24
CA GLN A 168 16.45 18.81 -10.26
C GLN A 168 17.70 18.18 -9.64
N ASN A 169 18.73 18.99 -9.46
CA ASN A 169 19.94 18.64 -8.72
C ASN A 169 19.84 19.22 -7.30
N PHE A 170 19.93 18.36 -6.29
CA PHE A 170 19.91 18.71 -4.86
C PHE A 170 21.32 18.76 -4.23
N GLY A 171 22.36 18.92 -5.04
CA GLY A 171 23.75 18.92 -4.59
C GLY A 171 24.37 17.51 -4.61
N ALA A 172 25.72 17.46 -4.62
CA ALA A 172 26.48 16.21 -4.65
C ALA A 172 25.99 15.18 -5.71
N ASN A 173 25.57 15.66 -6.90
CA ASN A 173 24.99 14.85 -7.98
C ASN A 173 23.71 14.07 -7.61
N ARG A 174 23.00 14.48 -6.57
CA ARG A 174 21.69 13.92 -6.24
C ARG A 174 20.62 14.47 -7.18
N LEU A 175 20.36 13.73 -8.24
CA LEU A 175 19.37 14.05 -9.27
C LEU A 175 18.01 13.42 -8.98
N VAL A 176 16.93 14.22 -9.03
CA VAL A 176 15.54 13.76 -8.83
C VAL A 176 14.69 14.27 -10.00
N PRO A 177 13.95 13.39 -10.68
CA PRO A 177 14.07 11.93 -10.67
C PRO A 177 15.43 11.44 -11.19
N ALA A 178 15.83 10.21 -10.92
CA ALA A 178 17.12 9.67 -11.35
C ALA A 178 17.31 9.62 -12.88
N THR A 179 16.23 9.72 -13.64
CA THR A 179 16.20 9.71 -15.12
C THR A 179 15.32 10.83 -15.66
N THR A 180 15.72 11.43 -16.77
CA THR A 180 14.99 12.50 -17.44
C THR A 180 13.91 11.99 -18.41
N LYS A 181 13.75 10.68 -18.60
CA LYS A 181 12.82 10.10 -19.58
C LYS A 181 11.38 10.58 -19.47
N SER A 182 10.96 11.00 -18.28
CA SER A 182 9.61 11.52 -18.01
C SER A 182 9.54 13.05 -17.97
N CYS A 183 10.66 13.77 -18.03
CA CYS A 183 10.69 15.23 -18.01
C CYS A 183 10.41 15.79 -19.41
N THR A 184 9.63 16.86 -19.50
CA THR A 184 9.31 17.51 -20.79
C THR A 184 10.16 18.75 -21.04
N GLY A 185 10.81 19.31 -20.00
CA GLY A 185 11.51 20.58 -20.06
C GLY A 185 10.58 21.79 -20.18
N ARG A 186 9.26 21.61 -20.07
CA ARG A 186 8.27 22.65 -20.25
C ARG A 186 7.79 23.23 -18.94
N THR A 187 7.39 24.50 -18.98
CA THR A 187 6.65 25.14 -17.90
C THR A 187 5.17 24.75 -18.00
N MET A 188 4.53 24.54 -16.86
CA MET A 188 3.10 24.24 -16.75
C MET A 188 2.57 24.76 -15.41
N THR A 189 1.26 24.90 -15.27
CA THR A 189 0.64 25.28 -13.99
C THR A 189 0.78 24.19 -12.94
N LEU A 190 0.81 24.58 -11.67
CA LEU A 190 0.80 23.66 -10.52
C LEU A 190 -0.33 22.64 -10.63
N ALA A 191 -1.55 23.11 -10.98
CA ALA A 191 -2.71 22.26 -11.19
C ALA A 191 -2.47 21.20 -12.27
N SER A 192 -1.94 21.60 -13.44
CA SER A 192 -1.60 20.66 -14.51
C SER A 192 -0.52 19.66 -14.10
N ALA A 193 0.50 20.11 -13.39
CA ALA A 193 1.59 19.25 -12.92
C ALA A 193 1.08 18.15 -11.97
N LEU A 194 0.12 18.48 -11.09
CA LEU A 194 -0.53 17.51 -10.22
C LEU A 194 -1.47 16.56 -10.99
N ALA A 195 -2.32 17.11 -11.85
CA ALA A 195 -3.28 16.32 -12.64
C ALA A 195 -2.59 15.25 -13.50
N TRP A 196 -1.45 15.57 -14.08
CA TRP A 196 -0.63 14.64 -14.87
C TRP A 196 0.40 13.87 -14.01
N SER A 197 0.40 14.10 -12.71
CA SER A 197 1.34 13.45 -11.77
C SER A 197 2.80 13.54 -12.22
N ARG A 198 3.25 14.74 -12.66
CA ARG A 198 4.58 14.96 -13.22
C ARG A 198 5.67 14.79 -12.16
N ASN A 199 6.63 13.91 -12.43
CA ASN A 199 7.72 13.64 -11.48
C ASN A 199 8.74 14.78 -11.42
N CYS A 200 9.07 15.36 -12.55
CA CYS A 200 10.08 16.40 -12.63
C CYS A 200 9.56 17.71 -12.03
N ALA A 201 8.27 18.04 -12.26
CA ALA A 201 7.62 19.15 -11.59
C ALA A 201 7.53 18.95 -10.06
N ALA A 202 7.24 17.74 -9.59
CA ALA A 202 7.25 17.44 -8.16
C ALA A 202 8.67 17.62 -7.54
N ALA A 203 9.71 17.25 -8.27
CA ALA A 203 11.09 17.50 -7.85
C ALA A 203 11.41 19.00 -7.80
N TYR A 204 10.93 19.78 -8.78
CA TYR A 204 11.06 21.24 -8.75
C TYR A 204 10.37 21.84 -7.50
N ILE A 205 9.13 21.42 -7.23
CA ILE A 205 8.39 21.88 -6.04
C ILE A 205 9.13 21.49 -4.76
N MET A 206 9.62 20.26 -4.66
CA MET A 206 10.44 19.82 -3.52
C MET A 206 11.67 20.68 -3.32
N LYS A 207 12.30 21.14 -4.38
CA LYS A 207 13.47 22.03 -4.29
C LYS A 207 13.11 23.42 -3.74
N GLN A 208 11.90 23.90 -4.00
CA GLN A 208 11.38 25.17 -3.47
C GLN A 208 10.95 25.03 -2.00
N VAL A 209 10.30 23.92 -1.65
CA VAL A 209 9.85 23.62 -0.28
C VAL A 209 11.01 23.25 0.62
N GLY A 210 11.82 22.30 0.21
CA GLY A 210 12.88 21.67 1.00
C GLY A 210 12.46 20.34 1.59
N PRO A 211 13.33 19.30 1.54
CA PRO A 211 13.02 17.98 2.07
C PRO A 211 12.74 17.97 3.58
N GLU A 212 13.45 18.74 4.35
CA GLU A 212 13.31 18.88 5.81
C GLU A 212 11.93 19.47 6.15
N GLN A 213 11.56 20.57 5.51
CA GLN A 213 10.27 21.23 5.73
C GLN A 213 9.10 20.31 5.36
N PHE A 214 9.24 19.58 4.25
CA PHE A 214 8.19 18.63 3.87
C PHE A 214 8.08 17.45 4.85
N ALA A 215 9.18 16.93 5.38
CA ALA A 215 9.17 15.91 6.41
C ALA A 215 8.51 16.43 7.71
N ASP A 216 8.79 17.67 8.09
CA ASP A 216 8.15 18.32 9.23
C ASP A 216 6.66 18.55 9.00
N PHE A 217 6.25 18.93 7.79
CA PHE A 217 4.82 19.02 7.42
C PHE A 217 4.11 17.68 7.61
N LEU A 218 4.67 16.57 7.14
CA LEU A 218 4.08 15.25 7.32
C LEU A 218 3.87 14.92 8.82
N SER A 219 4.79 15.36 9.68
CA SER A 219 4.66 15.23 11.13
C SER A 219 3.58 16.17 11.70
N ARG A 220 3.47 17.40 11.20
CA ARG A 220 2.43 18.37 11.62
C ARG A 220 1.03 17.85 11.33
N ILE A 221 0.82 17.22 10.17
CA ILE A 221 -0.48 16.61 9.82
C ILE A 221 -0.70 15.25 10.52
N ASN A 222 0.11 14.95 11.52
CA ASN A 222 0.01 13.77 12.40
C ASN A 222 0.23 12.42 11.72
N ILE A 223 1.03 12.34 10.65
CA ILE A 223 1.53 11.06 10.15
C ILE A 223 2.52 10.49 11.18
N PRO A 224 2.23 9.33 11.80
CA PRO A 224 3.04 8.83 12.92
C PRO A 224 4.44 8.37 12.53
N THR A 225 4.61 7.92 11.28
CA THR A 225 5.91 7.47 10.79
C THR A 225 6.80 8.66 10.53
N LYS A 226 7.96 8.67 11.20
CA LYS A 226 9.01 9.64 10.89
C LYS A 226 9.54 9.37 9.48
N VAL A 227 9.38 10.34 8.60
CA VAL A 227 9.90 10.30 7.23
C VAL A 227 11.27 10.99 7.19
N GLU A 228 12.29 10.27 6.73
CA GLU A 228 13.62 10.84 6.59
C GLU A 228 13.65 11.87 5.44
N PRO A 229 14.28 13.04 5.63
CA PRO A 229 14.25 14.15 4.68
C PRO A 229 15.17 13.90 3.47
N HIS A 230 14.70 13.16 2.49
CA HIS A 230 15.40 12.93 1.23
C HIS A 230 14.67 13.60 0.05
N PRO A 231 15.37 14.20 -0.91
CA PRO A 231 14.72 14.83 -2.06
C PRO A 231 13.77 13.93 -2.84
N SER A 232 14.04 12.62 -2.86
CA SER A 232 13.21 11.61 -3.54
C SER A 232 11.84 11.37 -2.89
N ILE A 233 11.59 11.85 -1.67
CA ILE A 233 10.23 11.78 -1.07
C ILE A 233 9.21 12.60 -1.88
N ALA A 234 9.63 13.55 -2.72
CA ALA A 234 8.80 14.18 -3.72
C ALA A 234 8.06 13.19 -4.64
N LEU A 235 8.67 12.01 -4.82
CA LEU A 235 8.15 10.93 -5.66
C LEU A 235 7.57 9.78 -4.83
N GLY A 236 7.49 9.97 -3.51
CA GLY A 236 6.98 9.00 -2.57
C GLY A 236 7.90 7.82 -2.29
N SER A 237 9.21 8.06 -2.21
CA SER A 237 10.21 7.05 -1.82
C SER A 237 10.24 6.78 -0.30
N CYS A 238 9.13 6.95 0.37
CA CYS A 238 8.93 6.61 1.78
C CYS A 238 7.83 5.56 1.92
N ASP A 239 7.93 4.76 2.99
CA ASP A 239 6.99 3.69 3.28
C ASP A 239 6.01 4.12 4.38
N LEU A 240 4.72 4.23 4.01
CA LEU A 240 3.62 4.50 4.93
C LEU A 240 2.54 3.42 4.78
N SER A 241 1.73 3.25 5.82
CA SER A 241 0.56 2.37 5.76
C SER A 241 -0.63 3.08 5.12
N LEU A 242 -1.61 2.29 4.64
CA LEU A 242 -2.89 2.83 4.17
C LEU A 242 -3.56 3.66 5.26
N PHE A 243 -3.50 3.20 6.49
CA PHE A 243 -4.05 3.91 7.65
C PHE A 243 -3.44 5.31 7.83
N GLU A 244 -2.10 5.42 7.74
CA GLU A 244 -1.40 6.70 7.84
C GLU A 244 -1.72 7.63 6.68
N MET A 245 -1.82 7.10 5.47
CA MET A 245 -2.21 7.88 4.29
C MET A 245 -3.66 8.38 4.40
N MET A 246 -4.59 7.57 4.89
CA MET A 246 -5.97 8.00 5.14
C MET A 246 -6.02 9.11 6.20
N TRP A 247 -5.19 9.00 7.24
CA TRP A 247 -5.06 10.04 8.25
C TRP A 247 -4.55 11.36 7.64
N GLY A 248 -3.41 11.34 6.91
CA GLY A 248 -2.87 12.52 6.25
C GLY A 248 -3.87 13.13 5.24
N TYR A 249 -4.53 12.31 4.45
CA TYR A 249 -5.51 12.76 3.45
C TYR A 249 -6.81 13.34 4.06
N SER A 250 -7.08 13.07 5.34
CA SER A 250 -8.26 13.65 6.01
C SER A 250 -8.26 15.17 6.01
N ILE A 251 -7.10 15.81 5.91
CA ILE A 251 -6.99 17.28 5.84
C ILE A 251 -7.75 17.86 4.66
N PHE A 252 -7.77 17.20 3.50
CA PHE A 252 -8.45 17.69 2.30
C PHE A 252 -9.97 17.71 2.48
N ALA A 253 -10.55 16.58 2.91
CA ALA A 253 -11.99 16.48 3.15
C ALA A 253 -12.42 17.06 4.51
N GLY A 254 -11.49 17.17 5.45
CA GLY A 254 -11.66 17.70 6.80
C GLY A 254 -11.54 19.23 6.93
N ARG A 255 -11.47 19.97 5.81
CA ARG A 255 -11.30 21.44 5.81
C ARG A 255 -10.04 21.93 6.51
N GLY A 256 -8.90 21.27 6.23
CA GLY A 256 -7.61 21.56 6.83
C GLY A 256 -7.31 20.79 8.13
N PHE A 257 -8.31 20.17 8.73
CA PHE A 257 -8.09 19.41 9.97
C PHE A 257 -7.64 17.96 9.70
N SER A 258 -6.60 17.54 10.38
CA SER A 258 -6.14 16.15 10.43
C SER A 258 -6.99 15.35 11.42
N THR A 259 -7.62 14.28 10.96
CA THR A 259 -8.54 13.47 11.79
C THR A 259 -8.03 12.03 11.87
N LYS A 260 -7.70 11.59 13.10
CA LYS A 260 -7.19 10.24 13.34
C LYS A 260 -8.26 9.18 13.12
N PRO A 261 -8.01 8.14 12.30
CA PRO A 261 -8.96 7.05 12.12
C PRO A 261 -9.14 6.22 13.41
N PHE A 262 -10.37 5.78 13.68
CA PHE A 262 -10.69 4.85 14.77
C PHE A 262 -11.84 3.92 14.36
N PHE A 263 -11.98 2.77 15.05
CA PHE A 263 -12.99 1.77 14.73
C PHE A 263 -13.63 1.12 15.96
N ILE A 264 -13.25 1.51 17.19
CA ILE A 264 -13.85 1.03 18.41
C ILE A 264 -14.41 2.25 19.17
N THR A 265 -15.73 2.32 19.35
CA THR A 265 -16.39 3.41 20.07
C THR A 265 -16.64 3.06 21.54
N ARG A 266 -16.98 1.78 21.79
CA ARG A 266 -17.20 1.27 23.13
C ARG A 266 -17.00 -0.24 23.21
N ILE A 267 -16.77 -0.71 24.41
CA ILE A 267 -16.70 -2.14 24.75
C ILE A 267 -17.77 -2.41 25.80
N GLU A 268 -18.58 -3.43 25.56
CA GLU A 268 -19.67 -3.87 26.45
C GLU A 268 -19.46 -5.31 26.89
N ASP A 269 -19.98 -5.66 28.07
CA ASP A 269 -20.09 -7.04 28.50
C ASP A 269 -21.30 -7.74 27.80
N ARG A 270 -21.46 -9.04 28.03
CA ARG A 270 -22.57 -9.82 27.49
C ARG A 270 -23.97 -9.36 27.94
N ASN A 271 -24.07 -8.55 29.00
CA ASN A 271 -25.31 -8.04 29.56
C ASN A 271 -25.63 -6.62 29.05
N GLY A 272 -24.77 -6.05 28.21
CA GLY A 272 -24.91 -4.68 27.68
C GLY A 272 -24.33 -3.60 28.61
N ASN A 273 -23.64 -3.96 29.70
CA ASN A 273 -22.99 -2.96 30.57
C ASN A 273 -21.74 -2.44 29.87
N ILE A 274 -21.55 -1.14 29.85
CA ILE A 274 -20.40 -0.49 29.22
C ILE A 274 -19.17 -0.73 30.10
N ILE A 275 -18.20 -1.49 29.59
CA ILE A 275 -16.89 -1.69 30.23
C ILE A 275 -15.99 -0.48 29.93
N LYS A 276 -16.02 0.02 28.69
CA LYS A 276 -15.20 1.15 28.26
C LYS A 276 -15.94 1.95 27.20
N GLN A 277 -16.02 3.24 27.40
CA GLN A 277 -16.39 4.23 26.40
C GLN A 277 -15.13 4.98 25.95
N PHE A 278 -14.92 5.12 24.66
CA PHE A 278 -13.81 5.90 24.10
C PHE A 278 -14.30 7.30 23.74
N ASP A 279 -13.53 8.31 24.13
CA ASP A 279 -13.78 9.70 23.76
C ASP A 279 -12.85 10.08 22.60
N TYR A 280 -13.44 10.48 21.49
CA TYR A 280 -12.74 10.95 20.29
C TYR A 280 -12.97 12.46 20.03
N SER A 281 -13.47 13.20 20.99
CA SER A 281 -13.72 14.66 20.86
C SER A 281 -12.46 15.44 20.46
N ALA A 282 -11.27 14.99 20.93
CA ALA A 282 -9.98 15.58 20.59
C ALA A 282 -9.28 14.88 19.40
N ASN A 283 -10.00 14.04 18.64
CA ASN A 283 -9.41 13.24 17.57
C ASN A 283 -9.05 14.05 16.31
N ARG A 284 -9.58 15.26 16.21
CA ARG A 284 -9.41 16.18 15.11
C ARG A 284 -8.48 17.33 15.51
N LYS A 285 -7.43 17.57 14.73
CA LYS A 285 -6.43 18.59 14.99
C LYS A 285 -6.23 19.47 13.75
N GLU A 286 -6.04 20.75 13.98
CA GLU A 286 -5.66 21.73 12.97
C GLU A 286 -4.18 21.59 12.61
#